data_4ce00e0f92a8af4acccf075b1da44c1a
#
_entry.id   4ce00e0f92a8af4acccf075b1da44c1a
#
_cell.length_a   1.000
_cell.length_b   1.000
_cell.length_c   1.000
_cell.angle_alpha   90.00
_cell.angle_beta   90.00
_cell.angle_gamma   90.00
#
_symmetry.space_group_name_H-M   'P 1'
#
loop_
_entity.id
_entity.type
_entity.pdbx_description
1 polymer ?
#
loop_
_entity_poly.entity_id
_entity_poly.type
_entity_poly.pdbx_seq_one_letter_code
_entity_poly.pdbx_strand_id
1 'polypeptide(L)'
;MLKNSRSGLIFVILVSLSMSLFAQNGTRSPYTRYGYGMLSDRSFGAGRSMGGTGYGLRSSKQINPMNPASYTSMDSLTFLFDVGATAQMSWFDDGQRKQNDLNGSFEYAAMQFRLHKRLAVSFGILPYSSVGYDYMAPSQGKEGYTDVFSGTGGLNEVYGGLSIEIWKKRLSVGANVSYMFGNINHQ
;
A
#
# COMPACT_ATOMS: atom_id res chain seq x y z
N MET A 1 -35.98 -22.71 -3.58
CA MET A 1 -34.91 -23.05 -2.61
C MET A 1 -33.48 -22.78 -3.08
N LEU A 2 -33.20 -22.53 -4.34
CA LEU A 2 -31.81 -22.32 -4.89
C LEU A 2 -31.24 -20.91 -4.72
N LYS A 3 -32.04 -19.89 -4.38
CA LYS A 3 -31.59 -18.49 -4.25
C LYS A 3 -30.77 -18.25 -2.97
N ASN A 4 -31.08 -18.94 -1.88
CA ASN A 4 -30.37 -18.81 -0.61
C ASN A 4 -28.99 -19.50 -0.60
N SER A 5 -28.80 -20.54 -1.42
CA SER A 5 -27.53 -21.25 -1.53
C SER A 5 -26.40 -20.40 -2.14
N ARG A 6 -26.74 -19.57 -3.14
CA ARG A 6 -25.75 -18.67 -3.78
C ARG A 6 -25.28 -17.55 -2.83
N SER A 7 -26.20 -17.00 -2.04
CA SER A 7 -25.86 -16.00 -1.02
C SER A 7 -24.99 -16.57 0.09
N GLY A 8 -25.26 -17.81 0.51
CA GLY A 8 -24.44 -18.53 1.47
C GLY A 8 -23.03 -18.83 0.94
N LEU A 9 -22.93 -19.23 -0.32
CA LEU A 9 -21.62 -19.47 -0.97
C LEU A 9 -20.79 -18.19 -1.07
N ILE A 10 -21.41 -17.08 -1.46
CA ILE A 10 -20.74 -15.77 -1.53
C ILE A 10 -20.28 -15.31 -0.14
N PHE A 11 -21.10 -15.52 0.89
CA PHE A 11 -20.75 -15.19 2.27
C PHE A 11 -19.57 -16.03 2.79
N VAL A 12 -19.55 -17.33 2.50
CA VAL A 12 -18.44 -18.23 2.86
C VAL A 12 -17.15 -17.83 2.13
N ILE A 13 -17.21 -17.46 0.84
CA ILE A 13 -16.06 -16.96 0.08
C ILE A 13 -15.56 -15.64 0.66
N LEU A 14 -16.44 -14.72 1.02
CA LEU A 14 -16.06 -13.45 1.66
C LEU A 14 -15.40 -13.65 3.03
N VAL A 15 -15.91 -14.56 3.83
CA VAL A 15 -15.34 -14.91 5.15
C VAL A 15 -14.00 -15.64 4.99
N SER A 16 -13.83 -16.52 4.00
CA SER A 16 -12.57 -17.21 3.75
C SER A 16 -11.49 -16.25 3.23
N LEU A 17 -11.84 -15.26 2.42
CA LEU A 17 -10.91 -14.20 2.00
C LEU A 17 -10.45 -13.31 3.18
N SER A 18 -11.31 -13.06 4.15
CA SER A 18 -10.94 -12.23 5.32
C SER A 18 -9.96 -12.91 6.27
N MET A 19 -9.87 -14.23 6.28
CA MET A 19 -8.93 -14.96 7.14
C MET A 19 -7.48 -14.98 6.62
N SER A 20 -7.26 -14.63 5.36
CA SER A 20 -5.93 -14.64 4.74
C SER A 20 -5.18 -13.31 4.84
N LEU A 21 -5.76 -12.30 5.47
CA LEU A 21 -5.16 -10.97 5.65
C LEU A 21 -4.25 -10.87 6.89
N PHE A 22 -3.68 -11.98 7.36
CA PHE A 22 -2.56 -11.88 8.28
C PHE A 22 -1.39 -11.27 7.50
N ALA A 23 -1.02 -10.08 7.90
CA ALA A 23 0.05 -9.27 7.34
C ALA A 23 1.32 -10.11 7.20
N GLN A 24 1.58 -10.62 6.02
CA GLN A 24 2.90 -11.11 5.67
C GLN A 24 3.79 -9.89 5.61
N ASN A 25 4.88 -9.90 6.39
CA ASN A 25 5.87 -8.84 6.35
C ASN A 25 6.38 -8.70 4.91
N GLY A 26 6.05 -7.60 4.26
CA GLY A 26 6.44 -7.34 2.87
C GLY A 26 7.93 -7.02 2.68
N THR A 27 8.74 -7.10 3.75
CA THR A 27 10.17 -6.82 3.69
C THR A 27 10.94 -7.67 4.69
N ARG A 28 12.17 -8.02 4.33
CA ARG A 28 13.19 -8.66 5.19
C ARG A 28 14.49 -7.90 5.06
N SER A 29 14.61 -6.80 5.78
CA SER A 29 15.81 -5.99 5.74
C SER A 29 16.17 -5.49 7.15
N PRO A 30 17.40 -5.70 7.64
CA PRO A 30 17.86 -5.20 8.94
C PRO A 30 17.79 -3.67 9.04
N TYR A 31 17.82 -2.97 7.92
CA TYR A 31 17.67 -1.51 7.88
C TYR A 31 16.29 -1.03 8.34
N THR A 32 15.27 -1.89 8.31
CA THR A 32 13.92 -1.57 8.79
C THR A 32 13.80 -1.49 10.32
N ARG A 33 14.87 -1.77 11.05
CA ARG A 33 14.96 -1.60 12.51
C ARG A 33 14.84 -0.13 12.94
N TYR A 34 15.17 0.80 12.06
CA TYR A 34 15.26 2.22 12.40
C TYR A 34 14.04 2.99 11.93
N GLY A 35 13.57 3.93 12.78
CA GLY A 35 12.46 4.83 12.48
C GLY A 35 11.14 4.08 12.26
N TYR A 36 10.47 4.41 11.17
CA TYR A 36 9.21 3.76 10.76
C TYR A 36 9.41 2.55 9.84
N GLY A 37 10.65 2.08 9.68
CA GLY A 37 10.99 1.02 8.73
C GLY A 37 11.17 1.53 7.30
N MET A 38 10.91 0.65 6.31
CA MET A 38 10.98 1.00 4.89
C MET A 38 9.69 1.66 4.45
N LEU A 39 9.78 2.87 3.93
CA LEU A 39 8.64 3.59 3.39
C LEU A 39 8.14 2.93 2.09
N SER A 40 6.83 2.82 1.97
CA SER A 40 6.19 2.26 0.78
C SER A 40 6.08 3.30 -0.33
N ASP A 41 6.10 2.83 -1.58
CA ASP A 41 5.82 3.68 -2.74
C ASP A 41 4.32 4.07 -2.74
N ARG A 42 4.05 5.35 -2.84
CA ARG A 42 2.70 5.93 -2.81
C ARG A 42 2.09 6.10 -4.20
N SER A 43 2.83 5.72 -5.25
CA SER A 43 2.33 5.77 -6.62
C SER A 43 1.45 4.56 -6.94
N PHE A 44 0.43 4.77 -7.75
CA PHE A 44 -0.52 3.75 -8.17
C PHE A 44 -0.30 3.36 -9.64
N GLY A 45 -0.61 2.14 -9.98
CA GLY A 45 -0.70 1.65 -11.34
C GLY A 45 0.47 2.02 -12.25
N ALA A 46 0.21 2.78 -13.31
CA ALA A 46 1.22 3.17 -14.28
C ALA A 46 2.31 4.08 -13.70
N GLY A 47 2.00 4.91 -12.68
CA GLY A 47 2.99 5.73 -11.98
C GLY A 47 4.08 4.89 -11.34
N ARG A 48 3.71 3.77 -10.74
CA ARG A 48 4.63 2.81 -10.14
C ARG A 48 5.54 2.16 -11.19
N SER A 49 4.97 1.76 -12.32
CA SER A 49 5.74 1.20 -13.45
C SER A 49 6.73 2.20 -14.06
N MET A 50 6.51 3.49 -13.83
CA MET A 50 7.41 4.59 -14.25
C MET A 50 8.34 5.08 -13.14
N GLY A 51 8.68 4.22 -12.18
CA GLY A 51 9.62 4.53 -11.10
C GLY A 51 9.05 5.44 -10.02
N GLY A 52 7.77 5.34 -9.70
CA GLY A 52 7.14 6.11 -8.62
C GLY A 52 6.68 7.52 -9.04
N THR A 53 6.55 7.77 -10.32
CA THR A 53 6.11 9.07 -10.84
C THR A 53 4.63 9.30 -10.50
N GLY A 54 4.34 10.42 -9.85
CA GLY A 54 2.96 10.74 -9.44
C GLY A 54 2.64 12.23 -9.42
N TYR A 55 3.52 13.08 -8.90
CA TYR A 55 3.21 14.50 -8.64
C TYR A 55 2.77 15.31 -9.85
N GLY A 56 3.37 15.08 -11.02
CA GLY A 56 2.99 15.74 -12.27
C GLY A 56 1.96 14.97 -13.12
N LEU A 57 1.63 13.74 -12.73
CA LEU A 57 0.77 12.87 -13.53
C LEU A 57 -0.70 13.24 -13.36
N ARG A 58 -1.38 13.41 -14.50
CA ARG A 58 -2.81 13.68 -14.57
C ARG A 58 -3.46 12.77 -15.60
N SER A 59 -4.35 11.89 -15.14
CA SER A 59 -5.02 10.89 -15.97
C SER A 59 -6.52 10.89 -15.70
N SER A 60 -7.32 10.60 -16.72
CA SER A 60 -8.77 10.38 -16.57
C SER A 60 -9.13 8.95 -16.18
N LYS A 61 -8.16 8.02 -16.27
CA LYS A 61 -8.37 6.57 -16.11
C LYS A 61 -7.65 5.97 -14.92
N GLN A 62 -6.94 6.77 -14.13
CA GLN A 62 -6.12 6.30 -13.02
C GLN A 62 -6.29 7.21 -11.81
N ILE A 63 -6.37 6.60 -10.63
CA ILE A 63 -6.34 7.31 -9.35
C ILE A 63 -4.89 7.68 -9.02
N ASN A 64 -4.66 8.94 -8.63
CA ASN A 64 -3.32 9.39 -8.26
C ASN A 64 -3.36 10.20 -6.95
N PRO A 65 -3.14 9.55 -5.81
CA PRO A 65 -3.16 10.23 -4.50
C PRO A 65 -2.00 11.20 -4.30
N MET A 66 -0.91 11.06 -5.05
CA MET A 66 0.23 11.98 -4.99
C MET A 66 -0.08 13.34 -5.60
N ASN A 67 -1.09 13.41 -6.47
CA ASN A 67 -1.56 14.65 -7.08
C ASN A 67 -3.08 14.78 -6.91
N PRO A 68 -3.58 15.25 -5.78
CA PRO A 68 -5.02 15.35 -5.54
C PRO A 68 -5.73 16.27 -6.55
N ALA A 69 -5.06 17.26 -7.13
CA ALA A 69 -5.63 18.09 -8.18
C ALA A 69 -6.01 17.30 -9.45
N SER A 70 -5.44 16.09 -9.63
CA SER A 70 -5.73 15.22 -10.76
C SER A 70 -7.13 14.57 -10.69
N TYR A 71 -7.79 14.51 -9.53
CA TYR A 71 -9.08 13.84 -9.40
C TYR A 71 -10.17 14.41 -10.31
N THR A 72 -10.13 15.70 -10.57
CA THR A 72 -11.06 16.35 -11.54
C THR A 72 -10.76 16.05 -13.00
N SER A 73 -9.68 15.31 -13.32
CA SER A 73 -9.39 14.88 -14.70
C SER A 73 -10.26 13.76 -15.18
N MET A 74 -10.89 13.00 -14.27
CA MET A 74 -11.77 11.89 -14.64
C MET A 74 -12.98 12.36 -15.47
N ASP A 75 -13.47 11.47 -16.31
CA ASP A 75 -14.65 11.74 -17.12
C ASP A 75 -15.92 11.88 -16.26
N SER A 76 -16.91 12.59 -16.78
CA SER A 76 -18.20 12.76 -16.10
C SER A 76 -18.93 11.42 -16.02
N LEU A 77 -19.62 11.18 -14.89
CA LEU A 77 -20.37 9.94 -14.62
C LEU A 77 -19.50 8.68 -14.52
N THR A 78 -18.20 8.84 -14.24
CA THR A 78 -17.27 7.73 -14.09
C THR A 78 -17.03 7.47 -12.61
N PHE A 79 -16.94 6.19 -12.26
CA PHE A 79 -16.45 5.69 -11.00
C PHE A 79 -15.17 4.92 -11.28
N LEU A 80 -14.10 5.24 -10.59
CA LEU A 80 -12.84 4.52 -10.66
C LEU A 80 -12.65 3.73 -9.38
N PHE A 81 -12.31 2.47 -9.53
CA PHE A 81 -11.87 1.60 -8.44
C PHE A 81 -10.55 0.98 -8.86
N ASP A 82 -9.55 1.08 -8.00
CA ASP A 82 -8.20 0.61 -8.27
C ASP A 82 -7.66 -0.16 -7.07
N VAL A 83 -7.12 -1.34 -7.32
CA VAL A 83 -6.52 -2.21 -6.30
C VAL A 83 -5.18 -2.69 -6.81
N GLY A 84 -4.18 -2.58 -5.98
CA GLY A 84 -2.83 -3.05 -6.25
C GLY A 84 -2.41 -4.17 -5.30
N ALA A 85 -1.74 -5.15 -5.88
CA ALA A 85 -1.03 -6.19 -5.14
C ALA A 85 0.33 -6.41 -5.80
N THR A 86 1.34 -6.72 -5.00
CA THR A 86 2.69 -7.01 -5.47
C THR A 86 3.12 -8.39 -5.00
N ALA A 87 3.80 -9.11 -5.90
CA ALA A 87 4.57 -10.29 -5.56
C ALA A 87 6.04 -10.03 -5.87
N GLN A 88 6.90 -10.23 -4.88
CA GLN A 88 8.34 -10.04 -4.99
C GLN A 88 9.05 -11.36 -4.75
N MET A 89 9.90 -11.76 -5.69
CA MET A 89 10.80 -12.88 -5.54
C MET A 89 12.22 -12.34 -5.36
N SER A 90 12.87 -12.72 -4.26
CA SER A 90 14.22 -12.29 -3.93
C SER A 90 15.15 -13.50 -3.91
N TRP A 91 16.32 -13.36 -4.50
CA TRP A 91 17.38 -14.34 -4.47
C TRP A 91 18.53 -13.80 -3.66
N PHE A 92 18.87 -14.51 -2.60
CA PHE A 92 20.01 -14.20 -1.75
C PHE A 92 21.10 -15.23 -2.03
N ASP A 93 22.32 -14.77 -2.32
CA ASP A 93 23.49 -15.59 -2.54
C ASP A 93 24.68 -14.96 -1.80
N ASP A 94 25.18 -15.63 -0.77
CA ASP A 94 26.35 -15.20 0.00
C ASP A 94 27.64 -15.94 -0.41
N GLY A 95 27.59 -16.68 -1.52
CA GLY A 95 28.68 -17.51 -2.03
C GLY A 95 28.77 -18.89 -1.39
N GLN A 96 28.11 -19.14 -0.25
CA GLN A 96 28.05 -20.43 0.42
C GLN A 96 26.63 -21.00 0.48
N ARG A 97 25.63 -20.11 0.57
CA ARG A 97 24.21 -20.48 0.66
C ARG A 97 23.40 -19.65 -0.31
N LYS A 98 22.44 -20.32 -0.95
CA LYS A 98 21.44 -19.71 -1.83
C LYS A 98 20.08 -19.85 -1.19
N GLN A 99 19.37 -18.75 -1.04
CA GLN A 99 18.02 -18.73 -0.49
C GLN A 99 17.12 -17.93 -1.42
N ASN A 100 15.95 -18.48 -1.70
CA ASN A 100 14.90 -17.80 -2.43
C ASN A 100 13.80 -17.43 -1.44
N ASP A 101 13.27 -16.23 -1.57
CA ASP A 101 12.16 -15.74 -0.77
C ASP A 101 11.08 -15.15 -1.68
N LEU A 102 9.83 -15.57 -1.45
CA LEU A 102 8.66 -15.09 -2.18
C LEU A 102 7.76 -14.35 -1.19
N ASN A 103 7.64 -13.06 -1.39
CA ASN A 103 6.78 -12.20 -0.60
C ASN A 103 5.64 -11.66 -1.46
N GLY A 104 4.43 -11.71 -0.92
CA GLY A 104 3.26 -11.05 -1.50
C GLY A 104 2.79 -9.94 -0.56
N SER A 105 2.46 -8.79 -1.09
CA SER A 105 1.88 -7.71 -0.30
C SER A 105 0.72 -7.04 -1.00
N PHE A 106 -0.24 -6.62 -0.19
CA PHE A 106 -1.26 -5.69 -0.60
C PHE A 106 -0.64 -4.30 -0.72
N GLU A 107 -0.91 -3.62 -1.82
CA GLU A 107 -0.30 -2.33 -2.10
C GLU A 107 -1.25 -1.16 -1.87
N TYR A 108 -2.47 -1.28 -2.35
CA TYR A 108 -3.48 -0.24 -2.15
C TYR A 108 -4.86 -0.71 -2.60
N ALA A 109 -5.88 -0.09 -2.04
CA ALA A 109 -7.22 -0.04 -2.61
C ALA A 109 -7.72 1.40 -2.55
N ALA A 110 -8.23 1.88 -3.67
CA ALA A 110 -8.71 3.24 -3.77
C ALA A 110 -9.95 3.34 -4.65
N MET A 111 -10.74 4.35 -4.38
CA MET A 111 -11.89 4.70 -5.19
C MET A 111 -11.94 6.20 -5.43
N GLN A 112 -12.44 6.57 -6.58
CA GLN A 112 -12.57 7.96 -6.99
C GLN A 112 -13.85 8.15 -7.78
N PHE A 113 -14.56 9.23 -7.51
CA PHE A 113 -15.77 9.60 -8.25
C PHE A 113 -15.96 11.10 -8.27
N ARG A 114 -16.75 11.53 -9.25
CA ARG A 114 -17.08 12.92 -9.43
C ARG A 114 -18.41 13.22 -8.75
N LEU A 115 -18.41 14.11 -7.77
CA LEU A 115 -19.62 14.57 -7.08
C LEU A 115 -20.38 15.61 -7.91
N HIS A 116 -19.63 16.45 -8.62
CA HIS A 116 -20.20 17.55 -9.42
C HIS A 116 -19.30 17.81 -10.63
N LYS A 117 -19.79 18.59 -11.61
CA LYS A 117 -19.02 18.94 -12.84
C LYS A 117 -17.61 19.48 -12.57
N ARG A 118 -17.38 20.10 -11.40
CA ARG A 118 -16.11 20.69 -11.00
C ARG A 118 -15.51 20.08 -9.73
N LEU A 119 -16.18 19.09 -9.12
CA LEU A 119 -15.79 18.54 -7.84
C LEU A 119 -15.61 17.03 -7.95
N ALA A 120 -14.47 16.54 -7.52
CA ALA A 120 -14.17 15.11 -7.45
C ALA A 120 -13.59 14.75 -6.08
N VAL A 121 -13.85 13.53 -5.65
CA VAL A 121 -13.34 12.97 -4.39
C VAL A 121 -12.66 11.65 -4.64
N SER A 122 -11.69 11.34 -3.79
CA SER A 122 -11.02 10.05 -3.76
C SER A 122 -10.80 9.61 -2.32
N PHE A 123 -10.93 8.30 -2.08
CA PHE A 123 -10.58 7.67 -0.82
C PHE A 123 -9.76 6.43 -1.09
N GLY A 124 -8.90 6.08 -0.15
CA GLY A 124 -8.15 4.85 -0.29
C GLY A 124 -7.40 4.48 0.98
N ILE A 125 -6.91 3.25 0.96
CA ILE A 125 -6.01 2.70 1.95
C ILE A 125 -4.76 2.20 1.25
N LEU A 126 -3.61 2.48 1.82
CA LEU A 126 -2.31 2.04 1.33
C LEU A 126 -1.34 1.84 2.49
N PRO A 127 -0.37 0.94 2.38
CA PRO A 127 0.71 0.85 3.34
C PRO A 127 1.57 2.11 3.29
N TYR A 128 1.90 2.65 4.45
CA TYR A 128 2.82 3.77 4.60
C TYR A 128 4.26 3.29 4.78
N SER A 129 4.45 2.27 5.62
CA SER A 129 5.76 1.67 5.87
C SER A 129 5.64 0.21 6.27
N SER A 130 6.74 -0.52 6.12
CA SER A 130 6.85 -1.92 6.54
C SER A 130 8.13 -2.15 7.34
N VAL A 131 8.02 -2.99 8.37
CA VAL A 131 9.12 -3.45 9.20
C VAL A 131 9.16 -4.96 9.17
N GLY A 132 10.31 -5.51 8.80
CA GLY A 132 10.54 -6.95 8.81
C GLY A 132 12.04 -7.23 8.86
N TYR A 133 12.53 -7.70 9.99
CA TYR A 133 13.91 -8.15 10.13
C TYR A 133 14.00 -9.27 11.15
N ASP A 134 14.94 -10.15 10.91
CA ASP A 134 15.33 -11.23 11.80
C ASP A 134 16.82 -11.49 11.55
N TYR A 135 17.66 -11.13 12.50
CA TYR A 135 19.09 -11.34 12.39
C TYR A 135 19.73 -11.58 13.75
N MET A 136 20.85 -12.26 13.71
CA MET A 136 21.67 -12.59 14.87
C MET A 136 22.93 -11.76 14.86
N ALA A 137 23.33 -11.26 16.03
CA ALA A 137 24.58 -10.56 16.20
C ALA A 137 25.30 -11.06 17.47
N PRO A 138 26.67 -11.10 17.50
CA PRO A 138 27.42 -11.41 18.70
C PRO A 138 27.05 -10.46 19.82
N SER A 139 26.81 -10.99 21.02
CA SER A 139 26.41 -10.17 22.17
C SER A 139 27.57 -9.27 22.60
N GLN A 140 27.34 -7.99 22.77
CA GLN A 140 28.33 -7.05 23.28
C GLN A 140 28.54 -7.26 24.78
N GLY A 141 29.66 -7.85 25.14
CA GLY A 141 30.07 -8.02 26.55
C GLY A 141 29.94 -9.42 27.13
N LYS A 142 29.52 -10.42 26.35
CA LYS A 142 29.49 -11.82 26.76
C LYS A 142 30.04 -12.70 25.63
N GLU A 143 31.25 -13.23 25.82
CA GLU A 143 31.81 -14.19 24.85
C GLU A 143 30.96 -15.45 24.77
N GLY A 144 30.68 -15.91 23.56
CA GLY A 144 29.91 -17.14 23.30
C GLY A 144 28.38 -16.97 23.29
N TYR A 145 27.86 -15.76 23.49
CA TYR A 145 26.39 -15.47 23.37
C TYR A 145 26.09 -14.73 22.10
N THR A 146 24.90 -15.01 21.56
CA THR A 146 24.36 -14.38 20.34
C THR A 146 23.04 -13.74 20.70
N ASP A 147 22.90 -12.45 20.42
CA ASP A 147 21.66 -11.73 20.55
C ASP A 147 20.85 -11.90 19.27
N VAL A 148 19.56 -12.20 19.41
CA VAL A 148 18.61 -12.32 18.30
C VAL A 148 17.77 -11.05 18.27
N PHE A 149 17.77 -10.39 17.13
CA PHE A 149 16.97 -9.20 16.89
C PHE A 149 15.90 -9.49 15.87
N SER A 150 14.65 -9.31 16.25
CA SER A 150 13.52 -9.46 15.34
C SER A 150 12.61 -8.23 15.40
N GLY A 151 12.00 -7.93 14.29
CA GLY A 151 11.03 -6.86 14.20
C GLY A 151 10.00 -7.14 13.14
N THR A 152 8.77 -6.84 13.47
CA THR A 152 7.62 -7.07 12.58
C THR A 152 6.62 -5.95 12.67
N GLY A 153 5.87 -5.73 11.60
CA GLY A 153 4.77 -4.78 11.57
C GLY A 153 4.90 -3.74 10.47
N GLY A 154 4.24 -2.61 10.67
CA GLY A 154 4.23 -1.50 9.74
C GLY A 154 3.08 -0.56 9.98
N LEU A 155 3.07 0.52 9.24
CA LEU A 155 2.04 1.54 9.28
C LEU A 155 1.24 1.52 7.98
N ASN A 156 -0.06 1.70 8.11
CA ASN A 156 -0.99 1.89 7.01
C ASN A 156 -1.53 3.32 7.04
N GLU A 157 -1.91 3.81 5.89
CA GLU A 157 -2.51 5.13 5.69
C GLU A 157 -3.88 4.97 5.05
N VAL A 158 -4.89 5.58 5.65
CA VAL A 158 -6.18 5.84 5.02
C VAL A 158 -6.22 7.30 4.63
N TYR A 159 -6.55 7.59 3.38
CA TYR A 159 -6.66 8.97 2.92
C TYR A 159 -8.07 9.26 2.38
N GLY A 160 -8.45 10.52 2.52
CA GLY A 160 -9.60 11.13 1.84
C GLY A 160 -9.16 12.41 1.16
N GLY A 161 -9.52 12.54 -0.11
CA GLY A 161 -9.09 13.65 -0.93
C GLY A 161 -10.23 14.34 -1.66
N LEU A 162 -10.07 15.64 -1.83
CA LEU A 162 -11.00 16.50 -2.54
C LEU A 162 -10.26 17.29 -3.60
N SER A 163 -10.87 17.45 -4.79
CA SER A 163 -10.34 18.27 -5.88
C SER A 163 -11.42 19.14 -6.48
N ILE A 164 -11.08 20.39 -6.72
CA ILE A 164 -11.95 21.38 -7.33
C ILE A 164 -11.28 21.92 -8.58
N GLU A 165 -12.02 21.89 -9.70
CA GLU A 165 -11.66 22.55 -10.94
C GLU A 165 -12.10 24.01 -10.89
N ILE A 166 -11.14 24.93 -10.79
CA ILE A 166 -11.40 26.38 -10.72
C ILE A 166 -11.61 26.93 -12.14
N TRP A 167 -10.72 26.59 -13.04
CA TRP A 167 -10.78 27.06 -14.44
C TRP A 167 -10.82 25.87 -15.39
N LYS A 168 -11.87 25.83 -16.23
CA LYS A 168 -12.14 24.68 -17.11
C LYS A 168 -10.89 24.13 -17.75
N LYS A 169 -10.52 22.90 -17.38
CA LYS A 169 -9.37 22.13 -17.87
C LYS A 169 -7.99 22.80 -17.78
N ARG A 170 -7.87 23.94 -17.09
CA ARG A 170 -6.60 24.70 -16.97
C ARG A 170 -6.04 24.72 -15.57
N LEU A 171 -6.92 24.89 -14.55
CA LEU A 171 -6.50 24.99 -13.17
C LEU A 171 -7.42 24.16 -12.27
N SER A 172 -6.80 23.24 -11.53
CA SER A 172 -7.46 22.46 -10.47
C SER A 172 -6.62 22.53 -9.22
N VAL A 173 -7.28 22.55 -8.08
CA VAL A 173 -6.66 22.50 -6.76
C VAL A 173 -7.24 21.31 -6.01
N GLY A 174 -6.42 20.60 -5.28
CA GLY A 174 -6.84 19.47 -4.48
C GLY A 174 -6.01 19.32 -3.22
N ALA A 175 -6.60 18.67 -2.23
CA ALA A 175 -5.96 18.34 -0.98
C ALA A 175 -6.37 16.94 -0.52
N ASN A 176 -5.46 16.26 0.15
CA ASN A 176 -5.71 15.01 0.86
C ASN A 176 -5.55 15.22 2.35
N VAL A 177 -6.37 14.54 3.13
CA VAL A 177 -6.20 14.35 4.56
C VAL A 177 -6.00 12.86 4.79
N SER A 178 -4.99 12.52 5.57
CA SER A 178 -4.61 11.13 5.81
C SER A 178 -4.54 10.85 7.30
N TYR A 179 -4.93 9.65 7.66
CA TYR A 179 -4.76 9.10 9.00
C TYR A 179 -3.88 7.86 8.94
N MET A 180 -2.82 7.84 9.73
CA MET A 180 -1.88 6.72 9.82
C MET A 180 -2.20 5.87 11.05
N PHE A 181 -2.16 4.55 10.88
CA PHE A 181 -2.38 3.57 11.94
C PHE A 181 -1.55 2.30 11.69
N GLY A 182 -1.27 1.58 12.73
CA GLY A 182 -0.50 0.33 12.69
C GLY A 182 0.35 0.14 13.92
N ASN A 183 1.05 -0.98 13.98
CA ASN A 183 1.93 -1.34 15.09
C ASN A 183 3.27 -1.79 14.54
N ILE A 184 4.33 -1.41 15.25
CA ILE A 184 5.70 -1.87 15.01
C ILE A 184 6.18 -2.50 16.31
N ASN A 185 6.57 -3.78 16.24
CA ASN A 185 7.09 -4.54 17.37
C ASN A 185 8.57 -4.85 17.13
N HIS A 186 9.40 -4.52 18.11
CA HIS A 186 10.82 -4.83 18.15
C HIS A 186 11.09 -5.75 19.33
N GLN A 187 11.86 -6.82 19.11
CA GLN A 187 12.30 -7.79 20.12
C GLN A 187 13.79 -7.99 20.03
#